data_f847731cc01e4ab0a7f34a13320b5382
#
_entry.id   f847731cc01e4ab0a7f34a13320b5382
#
_cell.length_a   1.000
_cell.length_b   1.000
_cell.length_c   1.000
_cell.angle_alpha   90.00
_cell.angle_beta   90.00
_cell.angle_gamma   90.00
#
_symmetry.space_group_name_H-M   'P 1'
#
loop_
_entity.id
_entity.type
_entity.pdbx_description
1 polymer ?
#
loop_
_entity_poly.entity_id
_entity_poly.type
_entity_poly.pdbx_seq_one_letter_code
_entity_poly.pdbx_strand_id
1 'polypeptide(L)'
;NKGMHVRGIHEHIPFLFEKDKGLIELANKYNLAYIGLSFVRTKEDIVEAKKLITSDSIIISKVETLAAVKNLVEILTEVEYILIDRGDLSTEIGLVKVPAYQDYIIDKAVFHGKKVFLATQFLKSMELNPVPTIPEVIDLYNTLKKGIYGIQMSEETAVGKYPKLCLDTIAGLIDEINEERIV
;
A
#
# COMPACT_ATOMS: atom_id res chain seq x y z
N ASN A 1 4.32 -2.58 21.34
CA ASN A 1 4.07 -1.14 21.33
C ASN A 1 3.17 -0.84 20.12
N LYS A 2 1.96 -0.31 20.38
CA LYS A 2 1.10 0.20 19.31
C LYS A 2 1.42 1.68 19.13
N GLY A 3 1.69 2.12 17.89
CA GLY A 3 1.84 3.52 17.55
C GLY A 3 0.52 4.27 17.76
N MET A 4 0.61 5.56 17.98
CA MET A 4 -0.54 6.46 18.03
C MET A 4 -0.55 7.28 16.73
N HIS A 5 -1.63 7.17 15.96
CA HIS A 5 -1.84 7.97 14.76
C HIS A 5 -2.65 9.22 15.14
N VAL A 6 -2.13 10.40 14.82
CA VAL A 6 -2.80 11.69 15.03
C VAL A 6 -2.90 12.41 13.70
N ARG A 7 -4.13 12.74 13.29
CA ARG A 7 -4.38 13.43 12.01
C ARG A 7 -3.60 14.74 11.90
N GLY A 8 -2.96 14.95 10.74
CA GLY A 8 -2.25 16.19 10.44
C GLY A 8 -0.94 16.42 11.19
N ILE A 9 -0.56 15.57 12.15
CA ILE A 9 0.68 15.74 12.90
C ILE A 9 1.91 15.63 12.00
N HIS A 10 1.80 14.87 10.92
CA HIS A 10 2.91 14.62 10.00
C HIS A 10 3.39 15.88 9.27
N GLU A 11 2.54 16.91 9.17
CA GLU A 11 2.90 18.17 8.48
C GLU A 11 3.98 18.97 9.23
N HIS A 12 4.18 18.70 10.50
CA HIS A 12 5.04 19.50 11.40
C HIS A 12 6.27 18.77 11.92
N ILE A 13 6.50 17.54 11.46
CA ILE A 13 7.65 16.74 11.88
C ILE A 13 8.56 16.41 10.68
N PRO A 14 9.87 16.16 10.90
CA PRO A 14 10.75 15.69 9.85
C PRO A 14 10.18 14.44 9.18
N PHE A 15 10.43 14.27 7.88
CA PHE A 15 10.03 13.04 7.20
C PHE A 15 10.89 11.85 7.63
N LEU A 16 12.20 12.03 7.65
CA LEU A 16 13.15 11.00 8.08
C LEU A 16 13.74 11.36 9.45
N PHE A 17 13.58 10.46 10.40
CA PHE A 17 14.28 10.50 11.68
C PHE A 17 15.64 9.79 11.56
N GLU A 18 16.53 9.96 12.55
CA GLU A 18 17.84 9.29 12.57
C GLU A 18 17.72 7.76 12.49
N LYS A 19 16.67 7.19 13.09
CA LYS A 19 16.38 5.76 12.98
C LYS A 19 16.10 5.35 11.54
N ASP A 20 15.35 6.17 10.79
CA ASP A 20 14.99 5.87 9.41
C ASP A 20 16.22 5.93 8.50
N LYS A 21 17.11 6.90 8.73
CA LYS A 21 18.39 6.97 8.03
C LYS A 21 19.24 5.72 8.26
N GLY A 22 19.32 5.25 9.52
CA GLY A 22 20.01 3.99 9.84
C GLY A 22 19.38 2.78 9.19
N LEU A 23 18.03 2.74 9.00
CA LEU A 23 17.36 1.67 8.27
C LEU A 23 17.65 1.73 6.77
N ILE A 24 17.76 2.94 6.19
CA ILE A 24 18.18 3.11 4.78
C ILE A 24 19.62 2.65 4.58
N GLU A 25 20.54 2.99 5.50
CA GLU A 25 21.92 2.49 5.46
C GLU A 25 21.97 0.95 5.49
N LEU A 26 21.12 0.33 6.32
CA LEU A 26 21.01 -1.12 6.40
C LEU A 26 20.46 -1.70 5.09
N ALA A 27 19.45 -1.08 4.50
CA ALA A 27 18.90 -1.47 3.20
C ALA A 27 19.96 -1.40 2.08
N ASN A 28 20.75 -0.32 2.05
CA ASN A 28 21.89 -0.18 1.14
C ASN A 28 22.92 -1.29 1.33
N LYS A 29 23.29 -1.55 2.59
CA LYS A 29 24.29 -2.58 2.95
C LYS A 29 23.90 -3.98 2.45
N TYR A 30 22.60 -4.32 2.56
CA TYR A 30 22.07 -5.62 2.14
C TYR A 30 21.53 -5.62 0.71
N ASN A 31 21.64 -4.51 -0.01
CA ASN A 31 21.15 -4.34 -1.37
C ASN A 31 19.69 -4.83 -1.52
N LEU A 32 18.81 -4.34 -0.63
CA LEU A 32 17.40 -4.74 -0.64
C LEU A 32 16.74 -4.28 -1.95
N ALA A 33 15.94 -5.15 -2.55
CA ALA A 33 15.26 -4.85 -3.82
C ALA A 33 14.23 -3.71 -3.71
N TYR A 34 13.57 -3.58 -2.56
CA TYR A 34 12.52 -2.59 -2.34
C TYR A 34 12.66 -1.89 -0.99
N ILE A 35 12.35 -0.58 -1.00
CA ILE A 35 12.26 0.24 0.21
C ILE A 35 10.89 0.91 0.23
N GLY A 36 10.04 0.56 1.21
CA GLY A 36 8.76 1.20 1.45
C GLY A 36 8.92 2.46 2.29
N LEU A 37 8.45 3.61 1.79
CA LEU A 37 8.42 4.87 2.52
C LEU A 37 7.02 5.12 3.08
N SER A 38 6.87 5.02 4.40
CA SER A 38 5.61 5.32 5.10
C SER A 38 5.42 6.81 5.28
N PHE A 39 4.16 7.24 5.36
CA PHE A 39 3.76 8.62 5.65
C PHE A 39 4.37 9.67 4.71
N VAL A 40 4.59 9.32 3.45
CA VAL A 40 4.95 10.28 2.41
C VAL A 40 3.85 11.35 2.31
N ARG A 41 4.26 12.62 2.15
CA ARG A 41 3.36 13.77 2.07
C ARG A 41 3.50 14.48 0.74
N THR A 42 4.74 14.62 0.28
CA THR A 42 5.10 15.35 -0.93
C THR A 42 6.22 14.63 -1.70
N LYS A 43 6.52 15.09 -2.90
CA LYS A 43 7.66 14.58 -3.68
C LYS A 43 9.00 14.85 -3.01
N GLU A 44 9.11 15.93 -2.24
CA GLU A 44 10.33 16.31 -1.52
C GLU A 44 10.73 15.25 -0.49
N ASP A 45 9.76 14.61 0.16
CA ASP A 45 9.99 13.50 1.07
C ASP A 45 10.70 12.33 0.36
N ILE A 46 10.27 12.03 -0.87
CA ILE A 46 10.88 10.98 -1.69
C ILE A 46 12.28 11.39 -2.15
N VAL A 47 12.45 12.65 -2.58
CA VAL A 47 13.75 13.19 -3.00
C VAL A 47 14.73 13.18 -1.84
N GLU A 48 14.29 13.46 -0.61
CA GLU A 48 15.12 13.37 0.59
C GLU A 48 15.60 11.92 0.81
N ALA A 49 14.71 10.94 0.73
CA ALA A 49 15.07 9.52 0.87
C ALA A 49 16.02 9.05 -0.24
N LYS A 50 15.78 9.46 -1.49
CA LYS A 50 16.64 9.13 -2.65
C LYS A 50 18.08 9.54 -2.45
N LYS A 51 18.36 10.65 -1.76
CA LYS A 51 19.73 11.12 -1.49
C LYS A 51 20.52 10.19 -0.59
N LEU A 52 19.83 9.38 0.21
CA LEU A 52 20.44 8.43 1.15
C LEU A 52 20.49 7.01 0.58
N ILE A 53 19.69 6.69 -0.44
CA ILE A 53 19.66 5.39 -1.09
C ILE A 53 20.78 5.33 -2.13
N THR A 54 21.77 4.46 -1.88
CA THR A 54 22.95 4.26 -2.74
C THR A 54 22.92 2.93 -3.48
N SER A 55 21.96 2.05 -3.15
CA SER A 55 21.69 0.78 -3.82
C SER A 55 20.71 0.95 -4.97
N ASP A 56 20.53 -0.08 -5.79
CA ASP A 56 19.53 -0.12 -6.86
C ASP A 56 18.09 -0.39 -6.32
N SER A 57 17.85 -0.10 -5.05
CA SER A 57 16.56 -0.32 -4.41
C SER A 57 15.45 0.50 -5.05
N ILE A 58 14.34 -0.14 -5.33
CA ILE A 58 13.13 0.49 -5.84
C ILE A 58 12.33 1.07 -4.67
N ILE A 59 11.94 2.34 -4.79
CA ILE A 59 11.10 3.00 -3.78
C ILE A 59 9.63 2.67 -4.04
N ILE A 60 8.93 2.24 -2.99
CA ILE A 60 7.47 2.15 -2.93
C ILE A 60 6.97 3.27 -2.04
N SER A 61 6.29 4.27 -2.59
CA SER A 61 5.69 5.36 -1.80
C SER A 61 4.36 4.89 -1.21
N LYS A 62 4.21 4.93 0.11
CA LYS A 62 2.95 4.63 0.77
C LYS A 62 2.05 5.87 0.78
N VAL A 63 0.87 5.73 0.15
CA VAL A 63 -0.17 6.76 0.09
C VAL A 63 -1.17 6.48 1.20
N GLU A 64 -0.96 7.10 2.34
CA GLU A 64 -1.70 6.84 3.58
C GLU A 64 -2.02 8.11 4.37
N THR A 65 -1.67 9.29 3.82
CA THR A 65 -1.96 10.60 4.41
C THR A 65 -2.83 11.45 3.47
N LEU A 66 -3.61 12.38 4.04
CA LEU A 66 -4.37 13.33 3.23
C LEU A 66 -3.44 14.22 2.38
N ALA A 67 -2.26 14.57 2.91
CA ALA A 67 -1.25 15.33 2.18
C ALA A 67 -0.76 14.56 0.94
N ALA A 68 -0.46 13.25 1.08
CA ALA A 68 -0.08 12.42 -0.07
C ALA A 68 -1.15 12.39 -1.16
N VAL A 69 -2.42 12.31 -0.78
CA VAL A 69 -3.52 12.33 -1.77
C VAL A 69 -3.61 13.65 -2.51
N LYS A 70 -3.45 14.77 -1.80
CA LYS A 70 -3.45 16.12 -2.42
C LYS A 70 -2.29 16.32 -3.38
N ASN A 71 -1.12 15.77 -3.06
CA ASN A 71 0.12 15.89 -3.84
C ASN A 71 0.39 14.65 -4.73
N LEU A 72 -0.62 13.81 -4.95
CA LEU A 72 -0.46 12.49 -5.56
C LEU A 72 0.26 12.57 -6.91
N VAL A 73 -0.15 13.48 -7.80
CA VAL A 73 0.43 13.58 -9.15
C VAL A 73 1.92 13.89 -9.09
N GLU A 74 2.35 14.78 -8.19
CA GLU A 74 3.77 15.09 -8.01
C GLU A 74 4.54 13.91 -7.42
N ILE A 75 3.96 13.19 -6.45
CA ILE A 75 4.53 11.95 -5.90
C ILE A 75 4.74 10.91 -7.00
N LEU A 76 3.75 10.74 -7.89
CA LEU A 76 3.83 9.79 -8.99
C LEU A 76 4.94 10.11 -10.00
N THR A 77 5.43 11.36 -10.08
CA THR A 77 6.60 11.68 -10.93
C THR A 77 7.90 11.08 -10.38
N GLU A 78 7.96 10.83 -9.06
CA GLU A 78 9.18 10.40 -8.38
C GLU A 78 9.30 8.88 -8.21
N VAL A 79 8.21 8.13 -8.34
CA VAL A 79 8.20 6.69 -8.09
C VAL A 79 7.52 5.91 -9.22
N GLU A 80 7.87 4.65 -9.36
CA GLU A 80 7.18 3.68 -10.23
C GLU A 80 6.08 2.93 -9.46
N TYR A 81 6.27 2.76 -8.16
CA TYR A 81 5.39 1.97 -7.31
C TYR A 81 4.79 2.81 -6.20
N ILE A 82 3.51 2.65 -5.98
CA ILE A 82 2.82 3.14 -4.79
C ILE A 82 2.14 2.00 -4.05
N LEU A 83 1.91 2.20 -2.77
CA LEU A 83 1.12 1.31 -1.93
C LEU A 83 0.06 2.12 -1.19
N ILE A 84 -1.20 1.74 -1.32
CA ILE A 84 -2.31 2.33 -0.56
C ILE A 84 -2.47 1.52 0.72
N ASP A 85 -2.17 2.10 1.87
CA ASP A 85 -2.48 1.51 3.17
C ASP A 85 -3.86 1.97 3.64
N ARG A 86 -4.86 1.09 3.48
CA ARG A 86 -6.26 1.43 3.79
C ARG A 86 -6.49 1.71 5.27
N GLY A 87 -5.73 1.05 6.14
CA GLY A 87 -5.83 1.25 7.59
C GLY A 87 -5.46 2.66 8.00
N ASP A 88 -4.24 3.09 7.65
CA ASP A 88 -3.74 4.43 7.98
C ASP A 88 -4.50 5.51 7.22
N LEU A 89 -4.77 5.31 5.93
CA LEU A 89 -5.58 6.23 5.13
C LEU A 89 -6.97 6.44 5.76
N SER A 90 -7.62 5.38 6.26
CA SER A 90 -8.93 5.48 6.91
C SER A 90 -8.91 6.36 8.16
N THR A 91 -7.81 6.34 8.89
CA THR A 91 -7.60 7.20 10.08
C THR A 91 -7.48 8.67 9.68
N GLU A 92 -6.81 8.96 8.57
CA GLU A 92 -6.62 10.34 8.07
C GLU A 92 -7.91 10.95 7.49
N ILE A 93 -8.63 10.22 6.64
CA ILE A 93 -9.74 10.77 5.86
C ILE A 93 -11.12 10.39 6.41
N GLY A 94 -11.17 9.42 7.30
CA GLY A 94 -12.41 8.80 7.80
C GLY A 94 -12.87 7.63 6.95
N LEU A 95 -13.34 6.57 7.62
CA LEU A 95 -13.66 5.26 7.01
C LEU A 95 -14.60 5.36 5.81
N VAL A 96 -15.65 6.17 5.90
CA VAL A 96 -16.67 6.31 4.85
C VAL A 96 -16.11 6.83 3.53
N LYS A 97 -15.00 7.56 3.57
CA LYS A 97 -14.37 8.13 2.39
C LYS A 97 -13.38 7.20 1.70
N VAL A 98 -12.94 6.13 2.38
CA VAL A 98 -11.90 5.22 1.86
C VAL A 98 -12.22 4.71 0.45
N PRO A 99 -13.43 4.24 0.13
CA PRO A 99 -13.70 3.71 -1.21
C PRO A 99 -13.46 4.75 -2.31
N ALA A 100 -13.97 5.97 -2.15
CA ALA A 100 -13.82 7.02 -3.15
C ALA A 100 -12.35 7.47 -3.32
N TYR A 101 -11.61 7.56 -2.21
CA TYR A 101 -10.18 7.92 -2.26
C TYR A 101 -9.32 6.80 -2.82
N GLN A 102 -9.59 5.55 -2.49
CA GLN A 102 -8.93 4.39 -3.07
C GLN A 102 -9.09 4.39 -4.59
N ASP A 103 -10.32 4.55 -5.08
CA ASP A 103 -10.62 4.61 -6.50
C ASP A 103 -9.86 5.74 -7.19
N TYR A 104 -9.92 6.94 -6.63
CA TYR A 104 -9.19 8.10 -7.14
C TYR A 104 -7.68 7.86 -7.24
N ILE A 105 -7.07 7.27 -6.19
CA ILE A 105 -5.63 6.99 -6.17
C ILE A 105 -5.26 5.95 -7.22
N ILE A 106 -6.03 4.86 -7.32
CA ILE A 106 -5.79 3.80 -8.32
C ILE A 106 -5.91 4.37 -9.73
N ASP A 107 -7.01 5.08 -10.03
CA ASP A 107 -7.26 5.63 -11.35
C ASP A 107 -6.14 6.60 -11.79
N LYS A 108 -5.72 7.48 -10.87
CA LYS A 108 -4.61 8.40 -11.13
C LYS A 108 -3.29 7.66 -11.37
N ALA A 109 -2.95 6.69 -10.53
CA ALA A 109 -1.71 5.94 -10.65
C ALA A 109 -1.67 5.11 -11.94
N VAL A 110 -2.75 4.42 -12.27
CA VAL A 110 -2.88 3.63 -13.51
C VAL A 110 -2.81 4.55 -14.75
N PHE A 111 -3.50 5.69 -14.72
CA PHE A 111 -3.42 6.69 -15.80
C PHE A 111 -1.98 7.17 -16.05
N HIS A 112 -1.18 7.31 -14.99
CA HIS A 112 0.24 7.69 -15.08
C HIS A 112 1.19 6.48 -15.31
N GLY A 113 0.66 5.29 -15.60
CA GLY A 113 1.45 4.08 -15.85
C GLY A 113 2.19 3.55 -14.63
N LYS A 114 1.71 3.85 -13.42
CA LYS A 114 2.33 3.43 -12.16
C LYS A 114 1.75 2.12 -11.65
N LYS A 115 2.55 1.38 -10.91
CA LYS A 115 2.17 0.12 -10.30
C LYS A 115 1.63 0.34 -8.90
N VAL A 116 0.42 -0.14 -8.64
CA VAL A 116 -0.29 0.07 -7.38
C VAL A 116 -0.33 -1.23 -6.58
N PHE A 117 0.20 -1.19 -5.38
CA PHE A 117 -0.09 -2.18 -4.35
C PHE A 117 -1.22 -1.68 -3.45
N LEU A 118 -2.06 -2.58 -3.00
CA LEU A 118 -3.06 -2.30 -1.99
C LEU A 118 -2.80 -3.15 -0.75
N ALA A 119 -2.84 -2.51 0.42
CA ALA A 119 -2.53 -3.15 1.69
C ALA A 119 -3.69 -3.07 2.67
N THR A 120 -3.70 -4.02 3.59
CA THR A 120 -4.54 -4.14 4.78
C THR A 120 -6.02 -4.41 4.55
N GLN A 121 -6.62 -5.14 5.50
CA GLN A 121 -8.05 -5.42 5.59
C GLN A 121 -8.66 -6.13 4.35
N PHE A 122 -7.89 -7.00 3.70
CA PHE A 122 -8.43 -8.04 2.83
C PHE A 122 -8.72 -9.27 3.68
N LEU A 123 -9.65 -10.08 3.33
CA LEU A 123 -9.91 -11.39 3.95
C LEU A 123 -9.69 -11.43 5.50
N LYS A 124 -9.99 -10.33 6.19
CA LYS A 124 -9.74 -10.16 7.64
C LYS A 124 -10.43 -11.25 8.48
N SER A 125 -11.61 -11.72 8.04
CA SER A 125 -12.32 -12.81 8.70
C SER A 125 -11.51 -14.13 8.71
N MET A 126 -10.62 -14.31 7.73
CA MET A 126 -9.78 -15.50 7.60
C MET A 126 -8.61 -15.57 8.58
N GLU A 127 -8.38 -14.54 9.39
CA GLU A 127 -7.52 -14.73 10.57
C GLU A 127 -7.99 -15.89 11.45
N LEU A 128 -9.31 -16.05 11.60
CA LEU A 128 -9.92 -17.02 12.51
C LEU A 128 -10.79 -18.06 11.80
N ASN A 129 -11.22 -17.79 10.57
CA ASN A 129 -12.13 -18.66 9.81
C ASN A 129 -11.46 -19.17 8.53
N PRO A 130 -11.73 -20.43 8.12
CA PRO A 130 -11.13 -21.00 6.90
C PRO A 130 -11.74 -20.47 5.61
N VAL A 131 -12.83 -19.70 5.69
CA VAL A 131 -13.58 -19.17 4.54
C VAL A 131 -13.82 -17.68 4.74
N PRO A 132 -13.60 -16.84 3.69
CA PRO A 132 -13.87 -15.41 3.76
C PRO A 132 -15.38 -15.14 3.74
N THR A 133 -15.75 -13.92 4.11
CA THR A 133 -17.10 -13.41 3.89
C THR A 133 -17.32 -12.99 2.43
N ILE A 134 -18.57 -13.04 1.97
CA ILE A 134 -18.92 -12.58 0.60
C ILE A 134 -18.49 -11.12 0.34
N PRO A 135 -18.70 -10.14 1.27
CA PRO A 135 -18.21 -8.78 1.07
C PRO A 135 -16.71 -8.67 0.87
N GLU A 136 -15.90 -9.47 1.58
CA GLU A 136 -14.44 -9.50 1.42
C GLU A 136 -14.04 -10.00 0.03
N VAL A 137 -14.70 -11.04 -0.45
CA VAL A 137 -14.48 -11.58 -1.81
C VAL A 137 -14.85 -10.54 -2.88
N ILE A 138 -15.98 -9.85 -2.72
CA ILE A 138 -16.45 -8.81 -3.64
C ILE A 138 -15.49 -7.61 -3.64
N ASP A 139 -15.03 -7.15 -2.47
CA ASP A 139 -14.05 -6.06 -2.37
C ASP A 139 -12.76 -6.41 -3.10
N LEU A 140 -12.23 -7.59 -2.84
CA LEU A 140 -11.00 -8.09 -3.44
C LEU A 140 -11.13 -8.23 -4.96
N TYR A 141 -12.20 -8.85 -5.45
CA TYR A 141 -12.48 -9.01 -6.87
C TYR A 141 -12.58 -7.65 -7.59
N ASN A 142 -13.39 -6.73 -7.08
CA ASN A 142 -13.55 -5.40 -7.66
C ASN A 142 -12.23 -4.61 -7.68
N THR A 143 -11.41 -4.76 -6.64
CA THR A 143 -10.11 -4.11 -6.53
C THR A 143 -9.13 -4.67 -7.56
N LEU A 144 -9.05 -5.99 -7.71
CA LEU A 144 -8.21 -6.65 -8.71
C LEU A 144 -8.59 -6.24 -10.15
N LYS A 145 -9.89 -6.13 -10.45
CA LYS A 145 -10.38 -5.68 -11.77
C LYS A 145 -9.96 -4.26 -12.13
N LYS A 146 -9.61 -3.41 -11.18
CA LYS A 146 -9.08 -2.06 -11.43
C LYS A 146 -7.65 -2.05 -11.98
N GLY A 147 -7.00 -3.21 -12.09
CA GLY A 147 -5.66 -3.33 -12.65
C GLY A 147 -4.55 -2.95 -11.67
N ILE A 148 -4.76 -3.15 -10.38
CA ILE A 148 -3.68 -3.04 -9.39
C ILE A 148 -2.59 -4.07 -9.68
N TYR A 149 -1.36 -3.74 -9.30
CA TYR A 149 -0.20 -4.57 -9.54
C TYR A 149 -0.08 -5.73 -8.54
N GLY A 150 -0.52 -5.51 -7.30
CA GLY A 150 -0.45 -6.53 -6.27
C GLY A 150 -1.14 -6.17 -4.96
N ILE A 151 -1.17 -7.14 -4.07
CA ILE A 151 -1.78 -7.05 -2.74
C ILE A 151 -0.72 -7.33 -1.69
N GLN A 152 -0.68 -6.52 -0.66
CA GLN A 152 0.06 -6.80 0.56
C GLN A 152 -0.89 -7.32 1.63
N MET A 153 -0.75 -8.59 1.98
CA MET A 153 -1.47 -9.20 3.11
C MET A 153 -0.91 -8.70 4.45
N SER A 154 -1.71 -8.80 5.48
CA SER A 154 -1.40 -8.34 6.85
C SER A 154 -1.53 -9.48 7.85
N GLU A 155 -2.38 -9.27 8.86
CA GLU A 155 -2.58 -10.21 9.96
C GLU A 155 -3.09 -11.57 9.50
N GLU A 156 -3.85 -11.63 8.41
CA GLU A 156 -4.42 -12.86 7.83
C GLU A 156 -3.33 -13.89 7.51
N THR A 157 -2.14 -13.40 7.10
CA THR A 157 -1.00 -14.27 6.79
C THR A 157 0.09 -14.24 7.87
N ALA A 158 0.21 -13.15 8.65
CA ALA A 158 1.26 -13.00 9.65
C ALA A 158 0.97 -13.75 10.95
N VAL A 159 -0.27 -13.75 11.40
CA VAL A 159 -0.72 -14.35 12.67
C VAL A 159 -2.01 -15.18 12.55
N GLY A 160 -2.65 -15.13 11.38
CA GLY A 160 -3.88 -15.84 11.09
C GLY A 160 -3.70 -17.36 11.08
N LYS A 161 -4.80 -18.07 11.28
CA LYS A 161 -4.81 -19.55 11.33
C LYS A 161 -4.76 -20.20 9.94
N TYR A 162 -5.12 -19.45 8.89
CA TYR A 162 -5.34 -20.00 7.55
C TYR A 162 -4.59 -19.26 6.44
N PRO A 163 -3.28 -18.96 6.59
CA PRO A 163 -2.52 -18.14 5.64
C PRO A 163 -2.53 -18.73 4.22
N LYS A 164 -2.42 -20.08 4.10
CA LYS A 164 -2.47 -20.74 2.80
C LYS A 164 -3.83 -20.56 2.12
N LEU A 165 -4.93 -20.71 2.84
CA LEU A 165 -6.28 -20.54 2.26
C LEU A 165 -6.55 -19.11 1.83
N CYS A 166 -5.97 -18.11 2.51
CA CYS A 166 -6.00 -16.71 2.05
C CYS A 166 -5.35 -16.57 0.68
N LEU A 167 -4.16 -17.13 0.51
CA LEU A 167 -3.44 -17.08 -0.77
C LEU A 167 -4.18 -17.86 -1.87
N ASP A 168 -4.72 -19.04 -1.55
CA ASP A 168 -5.50 -19.85 -2.49
C ASP A 168 -6.77 -19.08 -2.95
N THR A 169 -7.43 -18.35 -2.04
CA THR A 169 -8.60 -17.51 -2.36
C THR A 169 -8.21 -16.38 -3.32
N ILE A 170 -7.10 -15.69 -3.05
CA ILE A 170 -6.61 -14.60 -3.92
C ILE A 170 -6.24 -15.15 -5.30
N ALA A 171 -5.50 -16.26 -5.35
CA ALA A 171 -5.12 -16.90 -6.60
C ALA A 171 -6.34 -17.30 -7.43
N GLY A 172 -7.34 -17.94 -6.82
CA GLY A 172 -8.58 -18.31 -7.51
C GLY A 172 -9.34 -17.11 -8.08
N LEU A 173 -9.36 -15.96 -7.37
CA LEU A 173 -9.98 -14.74 -7.89
C LEU A 173 -9.20 -14.13 -9.06
N ILE A 174 -7.87 -14.21 -9.03
CA ILE A 174 -7.02 -13.75 -10.14
C ILE A 174 -7.27 -14.62 -11.38
N ASP A 175 -7.36 -15.93 -11.21
CA ASP A 175 -7.63 -16.87 -12.29
C ASP A 175 -9.00 -16.60 -12.92
N GLU A 176 -10.05 -16.43 -12.12
CA GLU A 176 -11.40 -16.09 -12.58
C GLU A 176 -11.41 -14.79 -13.39
N ILE A 177 -10.74 -13.73 -12.91
CA ILE A 177 -10.65 -12.45 -13.62
C ILE A 177 -9.90 -12.60 -14.95
N ASN A 178 -8.88 -13.44 -15.01
CA ASN A 178 -8.13 -13.68 -16.24
C ASN A 178 -8.96 -14.46 -17.27
N GLU A 179 -9.76 -15.42 -16.82
CA GLU A 179 -10.67 -16.18 -17.69
C GLU A 179 -11.76 -15.27 -18.27
N GLU A 180 -12.36 -14.36 -17.48
CA GLU A 180 -13.34 -13.38 -17.99
C GLU A 180 -12.78 -12.47 -19.09
N ARG A 181 -11.49 -12.16 -19.08
CA ARG A 181 -10.85 -11.30 -20.09
C ARG A 181 -10.63 -12.00 -21.44
N ILE A 182 -10.83 -13.31 -21.52
CA ILE A 182 -10.64 -14.11 -22.73
C ILE A 182 -11.96 -14.27 -23.50
N VAL A 183 -13.10 -13.94 -22.89
CA VAL A 183 -14.45 -13.98 -23.49
C VAL A 183 -14.87 -12.57 -23.92
#